data_0dcda157b027ba161edb3fa50cb9550d
#
_entry.id   0dcda157b027ba161edb3fa50cb9550d
#
_cell.length_a   1.000
_cell.length_b   1.000
_cell.length_c   1.000
_cell.angle_alpha   90.00
_cell.angle_beta   90.00
_cell.angle_gamma   90.00
#
_symmetry.space_group_name_H-M   'P 1'
#
loop_
_entity.id
_entity.type
_entity.pdbx_description
1 polymer ?
#
loop_
_entity_poly.entity_id
_entity_poly.type
_entity_poly.pdbx_seq_one_letter_code
_entity_poly.pdbx_strand_id
1 'polypeptide(L)'
;MVGKRNPTVPRGMTRKGAPPSGWSAYYRVVARIPRGRIATYGQVAMLAGKPRAARQVGYALSALRGTRHRIPWQRVLGARSRAFAAISILDPMGSAVQRALLEAEGVVVDDRGRVSLERFGWAPRR
;
A
#
# COMPACT_ATOMS: atom_id res chain seq x y z
N MET A 1 -25.57 24.35 -14.15
CA MET A 1 -25.12 24.06 -14.09
C MET A 1 -24.50 23.46 -14.06
N VAL A 2 -24.32 23.47 -14.15
CA VAL A 2 -23.60 22.91 -14.17
C VAL A 2 -23.35 22.12 -13.56
N GLY A 3 -23.70 21.70 -13.38
CA GLY A 3 -23.55 21.04 -12.77
C GLY A 3 -22.84 20.15 -12.67
N LYS A 4 -22.92 19.73 -13.07
CA LYS A 4 -22.34 19.01 -13.02
C LYS A 4 -21.42 18.88 -12.33
N ARG A 5 -20.99 18.29 -12.41
CA ARG A 5 -20.01 18.20 -11.74
C ARG A 5 -19.88 19.20 -10.88
N ASN A 6 -19.55 18.95 -9.79
CA ASN A 6 -19.35 20.00 -8.95
C ASN A 6 -17.96 20.47 -9.05
N PRO A 7 -17.76 21.45 -9.80
CA PRO A 7 -16.41 21.88 -10.03
C PRO A 7 -15.76 22.54 -8.84
N THR A 8 -16.51 22.74 -7.80
CA THR A 8 -15.90 23.39 -6.65
C THR A 8 -15.07 22.46 -5.82
N VAL A 9 -15.12 21.17 -6.08
CA VAL A 9 -14.31 20.24 -5.33
C VAL A 9 -12.99 20.07 -6.05
N PRO A 10 -11.89 20.53 -5.45
CA PRO A 10 -10.59 20.36 -6.10
C PRO A 10 -10.27 18.91 -6.29
N ARG A 11 -9.57 18.67 -7.37
CA ARG A 11 -9.25 17.34 -7.67
C ARG A 11 -8.47 16.66 -6.60
N GLY A 12 -7.59 17.30 -5.93
CA GLY A 12 -6.83 16.68 -4.88
C GLY A 12 -7.56 16.51 -3.59
N MET A 13 -8.75 17.09 -3.46
CA MET A 13 -9.49 16.95 -2.27
C MET A 13 -10.46 15.91 -2.48
N THR A 14 -10.11 14.73 -2.20
CA THR A 14 -11.01 13.67 -2.42
C THR A 14 -12.18 13.76 -1.56
N ARG A 15 -13.28 13.34 -2.07
CA ARG A 15 -14.36 13.14 -1.28
C ARG A 15 -14.05 12.08 -0.36
N LYS A 16 -14.48 12.14 0.83
CA LYS A 16 -14.36 11.07 1.73
C LYS A 16 -15.04 9.90 1.16
N GLY A 17 -14.49 8.83 1.15
CA GLY A 17 -15.14 7.63 0.74
C GLY A 17 -14.66 7.03 -0.55
N ALA A 18 -13.86 7.74 -1.29
CA ALA A 18 -13.35 7.17 -2.53
C ALA A 18 -11.86 7.37 -2.66
N PRO A 19 -11.09 6.34 -2.99
CA PRO A 19 -9.69 6.52 -3.29
C PRO A 19 -9.52 7.24 -4.62
N PRO A 20 -8.40 7.91 -4.82
CA PRO A 20 -8.13 8.58 -6.09
C PRO A 20 -8.04 7.61 -7.24
N SER A 21 -8.70 7.93 -8.34
CA SER A 21 -8.76 7.01 -9.47
C SER A 21 -7.48 6.97 -10.29
N GLY A 22 -6.63 7.99 -10.18
CA GLY A 22 -5.40 8.04 -10.98
C GLY A 22 -4.40 6.95 -10.66
N TRP A 23 -4.55 6.26 -9.54
CA TRP A 23 -3.64 5.19 -9.14
C TRP A 23 -4.31 3.82 -9.12
N SER A 24 -5.36 3.66 -9.91
CA SER A 24 -6.13 2.41 -9.92
C SER A 24 -5.29 1.18 -10.20
N ALA A 25 -4.30 1.30 -11.07
CA ALA A 25 -3.46 0.14 -11.40
C ALA A 25 -2.71 -0.36 -10.17
N TYR A 26 -2.22 0.56 -9.34
CA TYR A 26 -1.53 0.16 -8.12
C TYR A 26 -2.49 -0.48 -7.12
N TYR A 27 -3.66 0.12 -6.96
CA TYR A 27 -4.65 -0.41 -6.02
C TYR A 27 -5.11 -1.82 -6.42
N ARG A 28 -5.24 -2.07 -7.73
CA ARG A 28 -5.61 -3.41 -8.19
C ARG A 28 -4.56 -4.46 -7.84
N VAL A 29 -3.29 -4.10 -7.95
CA VAL A 29 -2.23 -5.02 -7.58
C VAL A 29 -2.24 -5.27 -6.08
N VAL A 30 -2.33 -4.20 -5.29
CA VAL A 30 -2.31 -4.34 -3.83
C VAL A 30 -3.48 -5.19 -3.36
N ALA A 31 -4.64 -5.03 -3.98
CA ALA A 31 -5.82 -5.79 -3.60
C ALA A 31 -5.64 -7.30 -3.78
N ARG A 32 -4.67 -7.72 -4.60
CA ARG A 32 -4.41 -9.13 -4.84
C ARG A 32 -3.50 -9.76 -3.78
N ILE A 33 -2.82 -8.96 -2.97
CA ILE A 33 -1.91 -9.51 -1.97
C ILE A 33 -2.71 -10.26 -0.92
N PRO A 34 -2.49 -11.55 -0.74
CA PRO A 34 -3.31 -12.32 0.21
C PRO A 34 -2.97 -11.97 1.65
N ARG A 35 -3.93 -12.28 2.50
CA ARG A 35 -3.73 -12.13 3.94
C ARG A 35 -2.53 -12.94 4.37
N GLY A 36 -1.68 -12.37 5.21
CA GLY A 36 -0.49 -13.06 5.69
C GLY A 36 0.70 -13.01 4.76
N ARG A 37 0.59 -12.25 3.68
CA ARG A 37 1.72 -12.06 2.76
C ARG A 37 2.02 -10.58 2.62
N ILE A 38 3.25 -10.29 2.21
CA ILE A 38 3.65 -8.90 2.00
C ILE A 38 4.31 -8.74 0.64
N ALA A 39 4.31 -7.52 0.15
CA ALA A 39 5.00 -7.14 -1.07
C ALA A 39 5.79 -5.88 -0.80
N THR A 40 6.75 -5.58 -1.64
CA THR A 40 7.46 -4.31 -1.56
C THR A 40 6.83 -3.31 -2.53
N TYR A 41 7.10 -2.03 -2.31
CA TYR A 41 6.63 -0.99 -3.24
C TYR A 41 7.12 -1.28 -4.66
N GLY A 42 8.36 -1.73 -4.78
CA GLY A 42 8.89 -2.05 -6.10
C GLY A 42 8.19 -3.22 -6.77
N GLN A 43 7.80 -4.21 -5.99
CA GLN A 43 7.07 -5.35 -6.54
C GLN A 43 5.69 -4.92 -7.05
N VAL A 44 5.00 -4.08 -6.29
CA VAL A 44 3.70 -3.56 -6.71
C VAL A 44 3.85 -2.77 -8.01
N ALA A 45 4.88 -1.93 -8.08
CA ALA A 45 5.13 -1.14 -9.29
C ALA A 45 5.39 -2.04 -10.48
N MET A 46 6.20 -3.06 -10.29
CA MET A 46 6.53 -3.99 -11.37
C MET A 46 5.28 -4.71 -11.87
N LEU A 47 4.47 -5.20 -10.96
CA LEU A 47 3.26 -5.93 -11.34
C LEU A 47 2.21 -5.01 -11.98
N ALA A 48 2.28 -3.73 -11.69
CA ALA A 48 1.40 -2.75 -12.33
C ALA A 48 1.92 -2.31 -13.70
N GLY A 49 3.05 -2.86 -14.14
CA GLY A 49 3.61 -2.52 -15.44
C GLY A 49 4.46 -1.28 -15.43
N LYS A 50 4.85 -0.79 -14.27
CA LYS A 50 5.63 0.44 -14.12
C LYS A 50 6.79 0.22 -13.17
N PRO A 51 7.81 -0.55 -13.60
CA PRO A 51 8.85 -1.03 -12.67
C PRO A 51 9.67 0.06 -11.98
N ARG A 52 9.61 1.30 -12.46
CA ARG A 52 10.36 2.38 -11.82
C ARG A 52 9.48 3.26 -10.95
N ALA A 53 8.26 2.84 -10.68
CA ALA A 53 7.29 3.69 -10.02
C ALA A 53 7.07 3.36 -8.54
N ALA A 54 8.07 2.80 -7.87
CA ALA A 54 7.91 2.46 -6.45
C ALA A 54 7.50 3.65 -5.61
N ARG A 55 8.05 4.84 -5.89
CA ARG A 55 7.70 6.04 -5.14
C ARG A 55 6.24 6.41 -5.35
N GLN A 56 5.75 6.27 -6.59
CA GLN A 56 4.35 6.55 -6.87
C GLN A 56 3.41 5.59 -6.15
N VAL A 57 3.84 4.33 -5.99
CA VAL A 57 3.06 3.40 -5.19
C VAL A 57 2.94 3.91 -3.75
N GLY A 58 4.04 4.42 -3.20
CA GLY A 58 4.00 5.02 -1.86
C GLY A 58 3.02 6.17 -1.78
N TYR A 59 3.02 7.05 -2.77
CA TYR A 59 2.07 8.16 -2.81
C TYR A 59 0.64 7.67 -2.91
N ALA A 60 0.41 6.64 -3.74
CA ALA A 60 -0.92 6.09 -3.92
C ALA A 60 -1.47 5.51 -2.61
N LEU A 61 -0.62 4.82 -1.86
CA LEU A 61 -1.07 4.23 -0.60
C LEU A 61 -1.28 5.32 0.46
N SER A 62 -0.44 6.35 0.47
CA SER A 62 -0.65 7.48 1.38
C SER A 62 -1.97 8.19 1.11
N ALA A 63 -2.37 8.23 -0.15
CA ALA A 63 -3.61 8.91 -0.53
C ALA A 63 -4.87 8.17 -0.06
N LEU A 64 -4.73 6.92 0.38
CA LEU A 64 -5.86 6.19 0.93
C LEU A 64 -6.27 6.67 2.32
N ARG A 65 -5.39 7.43 2.97
CA ARG A 65 -5.64 7.90 4.31
C ARG A 65 -6.91 8.75 4.31
N GLY A 66 -7.83 8.45 5.19
CA GLY A 66 -9.08 9.19 5.28
C GLY A 66 -10.12 8.83 4.25
N THR A 67 -9.84 7.89 3.35
CA THR A 67 -10.85 7.45 2.39
C THR A 67 -11.45 6.12 2.85
N ARG A 68 -12.61 5.77 2.29
CA ARG A 68 -13.19 4.47 2.56
C ARG A 68 -12.68 3.51 1.53
N HIS A 69 -12.06 2.43 1.99
CA HIS A 69 -11.54 1.43 1.06
C HIS A 69 -11.31 0.13 1.81
N ARG A 70 -11.11 -0.94 1.03
CA ARG A 70 -10.73 -2.23 1.56
C ARG A 70 -9.39 -2.68 1.02
N ILE A 71 -8.59 -1.75 0.57
CA ILE A 71 -7.28 -2.05 0.00
C ILE A 71 -6.32 -2.37 1.14
N PRO A 72 -5.68 -3.55 1.11
CA PRO A 72 -4.82 -3.97 2.21
C PRO A 72 -3.44 -3.31 2.15
N TRP A 73 -3.41 -2.01 2.36
CA TRP A 73 -2.20 -1.20 2.26
C TRP A 73 -1.09 -1.68 3.21
N GLN A 74 -1.48 -2.27 4.33
CA GLN A 74 -0.52 -2.72 5.33
C GLN A 74 0.39 -3.82 4.80
N ARG A 75 0.01 -4.46 3.72
CA ARG A 75 0.78 -5.57 3.15
C ARG A 75 1.88 -5.10 2.20
N VAL A 76 2.10 -3.78 2.11
CA VAL A 76 3.15 -3.22 1.24
C VAL A 76 4.18 -2.53 2.12
N LEU A 77 5.44 -2.97 2.01
CA LEU A 77 6.52 -2.47 2.84
C LEU A 77 7.68 -2.00 1.96
N GLY A 78 8.63 -1.33 2.57
CA GLY A 78 9.82 -0.89 1.86
C GLY A 78 10.85 -2.01 1.78
N ALA A 79 11.53 -2.11 0.65
CA ALA A 79 12.60 -3.08 0.49
C ALA A 79 13.81 -2.63 1.31
N ARG A 80 14.45 -3.57 1.99
CA ARG A 80 15.70 -3.31 2.70
C ARG A 80 16.84 -4.10 2.13
N SER A 81 16.56 -5.34 1.73
CA SER A 81 17.56 -6.21 1.15
C SER A 81 16.80 -7.29 0.39
N ARG A 82 17.51 -8.26 -0.12
CA ARG A 82 16.83 -9.41 -0.73
C ARG A 82 16.09 -10.22 0.30
N ALA A 83 16.52 -10.18 1.54
CA ALA A 83 15.96 -11.01 2.59
C ALA A 83 14.84 -10.35 3.36
N PHE A 84 14.82 -9.02 3.43
CA PHE A 84 13.89 -8.33 4.32
C PHE A 84 13.23 -7.13 3.67
N ALA A 85 11.96 -6.96 3.99
CA ALA A 85 11.26 -5.70 3.82
C ALA A 85 11.04 -5.10 5.19
N ALA A 86 10.69 -3.82 5.26
CA ALA A 86 10.47 -3.18 6.55
C ALA A 86 9.39 -2.11 6.45
N ILE A 87 8.73 -1.90 7.58
CA ILE A 87 7.79 -0.79 7.72
C ILE A 87 8.58 0.49 7.52
N SER A 88 8.13 1.33 6.62
CA SER A 88 8.84 2.54 6.25
C SER A 88 8.03 3.81 6.47
N ILE A 89 6.89 3.70 7.12
CA ILE A 89 6.07 4.85 7.45
C ILE A 89 6.76 5.62 8.56
N LEU A 90 7.02 6.90 8.33
CA LEU A 90 7.73 7.72 9.31
C LEU A 90 6.84 8.16 10.45
N ASP A 91 5.57 8.29 10.21
CA ASP A 91 4.63 8.66 11.25
C ASP A 91 4.51 7.52 12.26
N PRO A 92 4.84 7.74 13.54
CA PRO A 92 4.79 6.65 14.52
C PRO A 92 3.43 6.01 14.68
N MET A 93 2.36 6.79 14.56
CA MET A 93 1.02 6.23 14.66
C MET A 93 0.75 5.31 13.48
N GLY A 94 1.09 5.76 12.28
CA GLY A 94 0.87 4.95 11.07
C GLY A 94 1.70 3.69 11.10
N SER A 95 2.94 3.76 11.55
CA SER A 95 3.78 2.56 11.60
C SER A 95 3.27 1.56 12.64
N ALA A 96 2.75 2.06 13.77
CA ALA A 96 2.19 1.19 14.79
C ALA A 96 0.92 0.49 14.29
N VAL A 97 0.09 1.21 13.54
CA VAL A 97 -1.11 0.61 12.97
C VAL A 97 -0.73 -0.47 11.96
N GLN A 98 0.25 -0.19 11.10
CA GLN A 98 0.67 -1.16 10.11
C GLN A 98 1.18 -2.44 10.78
N ARG A 99 2.03 -2.28 11.81
CA ARG A 99 2.55 -3.43 12.55
C ARG A 99 1.41 -4.25 13.15
N ALA A 100 0.46 -3.59 13.80
CA ALA A 100 -0.64 -4.30 14.44
C ALA A 100 -1.48 -5.08 13.43
N LEU A 101 -1.74 -4.47 12.27
CA LEU A 101 -2.51 -5.14 11.24
C LEU A 101 -1.78 -6.35 10.67
N LEU A 102 -0.48 -6.22 10.46
CA LEU A 102 0.33 -7.34 9.96
C LEU A 102 0.39 -8.47 10.98
N GLU A 103 0.59 -8.14 12.24
CA GLU A 103 0.66 -9.15 13.28
C GLU A 103 -0.66 -9.88 13.42
N ALA A 104 -1.77 -9.18 13.25
CA ALA A 104 -3.08 -9.80 13.29
C ALA A 104 -3.29 -10.81 12.15
N GLU A 105 -2.51 -10.68 11.07
CA GLU A 105 -2.55 -11.62 9.96
C GLU A 105 -1.54 -12.75 10.11
N GLY A 106 -0.79 -12.78 11.20
CA GLY A 106 0.20 -13.82 11.41
C GLY A 106 1.58 -13.48 10.88
N VAL A 107 1.79 -12.26 10.40
CA VAL A 107 3.10 -11.84 9.90
C VAL A 107 3.98 -11.47 11.08
N VAL A 108 5.20 -11.99 11.10
CA VAL A 108 6.15 -11.70 12.18
C VAL A 108 6.95 -10.46 11.81
N VAL A 109 6.85 -9.44 12.64
CA VAL A 109 7.56 -8.17 12.44
C VAL A 109 8.58 -8.05 13.58
N ASP A 110 9.85 -7.91 13.25
CA ASP A 110 10.89 -7.88 14.30
C ASP A 110 10.97 -6.49 14.96
N ASP A 111 11.89 -6.36 15.92
CA ASP A 111 12.02 -5.12 16.69
C ASP A 111 12.36 -3.92 15.82
N ARG A 112 12.95 -4.14 14.67
CA ARG A 112 13.31 -3.06 13.75
C ARG A 112 12.26 -2.83 12.69
N GLY A 113 11.11 -3.48 12.80
CA GLY A 113 10.05 -3.34 11.84
C GLY A 113 10.28 -4.14 10.56
N ARG A 114 11.18 -5.14 10.59
CA ARG A 114 11.51 -5.91 9.39
C ARG A 114 10.68 -7.17 9.31
N VAL A 115 10.42 -7.60 8.09
CA VAL A 115 9.64 -8.81 7.81
C VAL A 115 10.45 -9.67 6.84
N SER A 116 10.53 -10.96 7.10
CA SER A 116 11.25 -11.89 6.25
C SER A 116 10.52 -12.07 4.92
N LEU A 117 11.22 -11.78 3.84
CA LEU A 117 10.65 -11.99 2.50
C LEU A 117 10.59 -13.46 2.15
N GLU A 118 11.50 -14.25 2.69
CA GLU A 118 11.48 -15.68 2.45
C GLU A 118 10.21 -16.31 3.03
N ARG A 119 9.82 -15.89 4.22
CA ARG A 119 8.66 -16.47 4.88
C ARG A 119 7.35 -15.88 4.43
N PHE A 120 7.32 -14.57 4.22
CA PHE A 120 6.05 -13.86 4.03
C PHE A 120 5.91 -13.15 2.68
N GLY A 121 6.94 -13.18 1.86
CA GLY A 121 6.88 -12.51 0.58
C GLY A 121 5.82 -13.11 -0.33
N TRP A 122 5.07 -12.25 -0.99
CA TRP A 122 4.03 -12.67 -1.92
C TRP A 122 4.67 -13.08 -3.24
N ALA A 123 4.31 -14.25 -3.72
CA ALA A 123 4.79 -14.74 -5.00
C ALA A 123 3.57 -15.08 -5.86
N PRO A 124 3.04 -14.08 -6.56
CA PRO A 124 1.82 -14.30 -7.33
C PRO A 124 2.09 -15.21 -8.53
N ARG A 125 1.11 -16.04 -8.84
CA ARG A 125 1.19 -16.82 -10.04
C ARG A 125 0.83 -15.97 -11.20
N ARG A 126 1.38 -16.24 -12.34
CA ARG A 126 1.08 -15.51 -13.52
C ARG A 126 -0.17 -15.94 -14.17
#